data_a51d79321246e2112c8504dff83b62b6
#
_entry.id   a51d79321246e2112c8504dff83b62b6
#
_cell.length_a   1.000
_cell.length_b   1.000
_cell.length_c   1.000
_cell.angle_alpha   90.00
_cell.angle_beta   90.00
_cell.angle_gamma   90.00
#
_symmetry.space_group_name_H-M   'P 1'
#
loop_
_entity.id
_entity.type
_entity.pdbx_description
1 polymer ?
#
loop_
_entity_poly.entity_id
_entity_poly.type
_entity_poly.pdbx_seq_one_letter_code
_entity_poly.pdbx_strand_id
1 'polypeptide(L)'
;TKIAMKAKVSLKMFVLSAALLIASFTASARNNDGQLIYNPIEENGMTVGQTVYKMDGNTLANYMKYNYKYDDQNRMTESEALKWNNTKNTWGNDMCIRYAYQGKTVTTTYYKWNSKKGEYILVPEMTVIMDNPNM
;
A
#
# COMPACT_ATOMS: atom_id res chain seq x y z
N THR A 1 -1.07 -29.53 1.84
CA THR A 1 -2.28 -29.00 1.17
C THR A 1 -3.04 -27.98 2.05
N LYS A 2 -3.15 -28.20 3.35
CA LYS A 2 -3.84 -27.26 4.27
C LYS A 2 -3.08 -25.94 4.47
N ILE A 3 -1.75 -25.96 4.44
CA ILE A 3 -0.91 -24.77 4.60
C ILE A 3 -1.02 -23.84 3.37
N ALA A 4 -1.07 -24.43 2.16
CA ALA A 4 -1.23 -23.67 0.91
C ALA A 4 -2.60 -22.96 0.81
N MET A 5 -3.67 -23.55 1.37
CA MET A 5 -4.99 -22.92 1.39
C MET A 5 -5.07 -21.74 2.36
N LYS A 6 -4.40 -21.80 3.53
CA LYS A 6 -4.35 -20.67 4.48
C LYS A 6 -3.61 -19.47 3.90
N ALA A 7 -2.51 -19.70 3.18
CA ALA A 7 -1.77 -18.64 2.52
C ALA A 7 -2.61 -17.94 1.43
N LYS A 8 -3.42 -18.69 0.68
CA LYS A 8 -4.33 -18.14 -0.34
C LYS A 8 -5.46 -17.27 0.24
N VAL A 9 -5.97 -17.62 1.41
CA VAL A 9 -7.03 -16.84 2.09
C VAL A 9 -6.47 -15.53 2.64
N SER A 10 -5.28 -15.55 3.22
CA SER A 10 -4.58 -14.35 3.70
C SER A 10 -4.32 -13.35 2.56
N LEU A 11 -3.85 -13.86 1.42
CA LEU A 11 -3.61 -13.06 0.23
C LEU A 11 -4.88 -12.36 -0.29
N LYS A 12 -6.00 -13.09 -0.30
CA LYS A 12 -7.30 -12.54 -0.73
C LYS A 12 -7.80 -11.41 0.17
N MET A 13 -7.52 -11.45 1.46
CA MET A 13 -7.97 -10.41 2.39
C MET A 13 -7.16 -9.11 2.27
N PHE A 14 -5.85 -9.20 2.02
CA PHE A 14 -5.03 -8.01 1.79
C PHE A 14 -5.27 -7.39 0.41
N VAL A 15 -5.51 -8.20 -0.60
CA VAL A 15 -5.95 -7.73 -1.92
C VAL A 15 -7.34 -7.08 -1.84
N LEU A 16 -8.20 -7.53 -0.93
CA LEU A 16 -9.52 -6.93 -0.75
C LEU A 16 -9.45 -5.52 -0.15
N SER A 17 -8.52 -5.24 0.76
CA SER A 17 -8.32 -3.89 1.28
C SER A 17 -7.72 -2.93 0.26
N ALA A 18 -6.89 -3.43 -0.64
CA ALA A 18 -6.41 -2.68 -1.80
C ALA A 18 -7.47 -2.60 -2.91
N ALA A 19 -8.28 -3.66 -3.09
CA ALA A 19 -9.34 -3.73 -4.09
C ALA A 19 -10.55 -2.84 -3.75
N LEU A 20 -10.80 -2.53 -2.50
CA LEU A 20 -11.80 -1.54 -2.10
C LEU A 20 -11.50 -0.13 -2.64
N LEU A 21 -10.23 0.16 -2.91
CA LEU A 21 -9.83 1.38 -3.59
C LEU A 21 -10.02 1.31 -5.12
N ILE A 22 -10.10 0.10 -5.68
CA ILE A 22 -10.32 -0.11 -7.14
C ILE A 22 -11.81 -0.04 -7.51
N ALA A 23 -12.72 -0.33 -6.57
CA ALA A 23 -14.16 -0.38 -6.85
C ALA A 23 -14.80 1.00 -7.10
N SER A 24 -14.09 2.10 -6.90
CA SER A 24 -14.56 3.44 -7.24
C SER A 24 -14.34 3.84 -8.71
N PHE A 25 -13.91 2.91 -9.56
CA PHE A 25 -13.56 3.17 -10.95
C PHE A 25 -14.71 3.10 -11.95
N THR A 26 -15.91 2.79 -11.52
CA THR A 26 -17.05 2.74 -12.45
C THR A 26 -17.88 4.00 -12.39
N ALA A 27 -17.75 4.80 -13.40
CA ALA A 27 -18.68 5.81 -13.82
C ALA A 27 -18.30 7.28 -13.53
N SER A 28 -17.51 7.82 -14.42
CA SER A 28 -17.94 9.07 -15.07
C SER A 28 -16.97 9.41 -16.21
N ALA A 29 -17.35 9.06 -17.40
CA ALA A 29 -16.60 9.17 -18.64
C ALA A 29 -16.56 10.61 -19.20
N ARG A 30 -16.61 11.66 -18.41
CA ARG A 30 -16.69 13.03 -18.95
C ARG A 30 -15.61 14.02 -18.51
N ASN A 31 -14.81 13.68 -17.50
CA ASN A 31 -13.66 14.50 -17.14
C ASN A 31 -12.65 13.61 -16.42
N ASN A 32 -11.67 13.10 -17.14
CA ASN A 32 -10.64 12.20 -16.60
C ASN A 32 -9.54 12.93 -15.83
N ASP A 33 -9.58 14.25 -15.79
CA ASP A 33 -8.60 15.06 -15.09
C ASP A 33 -8.62 14.77 -13.59
N GLY A 34 -7.46 14.40 -13.07
CA GLY A 34 -7.30 14.07 -11.67
C GLY A 34 -7.71 12.65 -11.29
N GLN A 35 -8.23 11.84 -12.22
CA GLN A 35 -8.52 10.42 -11.98
C GLN A 35 -7.26 9.65 -11.64
N LEU A 36 -7.34 8.80 -10.61
CA LEU A 36 -6.23 7.93 -10.21
C LEU A 36 -6.33 6.58 -10.91
N ILE A 37 -5.21 6.11 -11.44
CA ILE A 37 -5.05 4.81 -12.09
C ILE A 37 -4.08 3.97 -11.27
N TYR A 38 -4.51 2.80 -10.82
CA TYR A 38 -3.74 1.89 -9.99
C TYR A 38 -3.16 0.77 -10.85
N ASN A 39 -1.85 0.57 -10.76
CA ASN A 39 -1.13 -0.49 -11.46
C ASN A 39 -0.39 -1.38 -10.45
N PRO A 40 -0.98 -2.52 -10.05
CA PRO A 40 -0.34 -3.44 -9.12
C PRO A 40 0.88 -4.12 -9.75
N ILE A 41 1.89 -4.39 -8.93
CA ILE A 41 3.10 -5.14 -9.29
C ILE A 41 3.04 -6.46 -8.55
N GLU A 42 3.04 -7.55 -9.30
CA GLU A 42 2.95 -8.90 -8.75
C GLU A 42 4.25 -9.68 -8.98
N GLU A 43 4.69 -10.39 -7.95
CA GLU A 43 5.81 -11.33 -8.00
C GLU A 43 5.39 -12.61 -7.25
N ASN A 44 5.58 -13.76 -7.90
CA ASN A 44 5.26 -15.08 -7.32
C ASN A 44 3.83 -15.18 -6.77
N GLY A 45 2.86 -14.55 -7.44
CA GLY A 45 1.45 -14.55 -7.04
C GLY A 45 1.11 -13.64 -5.87
N MET A 46 2.05 -12.77 -5.46
CA MET A 46 1.83 -11.77 -4.42
C MET A 46 1.97 -10.36 -4.97
N THR A 47 1.12 -9.45 -4.52
CA THR A 47 1.26 -8.03 -4.84
C THR A 47 2.37 -7.43 -3.99
N VAL A 48 3.51 -7.14 -4.60
CA VAL A 48 4.70 -6.59 -3.93
C VAL A 48 4.78 -5.08 -3.98
N GLY A 49 3.88 -4.45 -4.72
CA GLY A 49 3.83 -3.00 -4.82
C GLY A 49 2.69 -2.54 -5.71
N GLN A 50 2.62 -1.24 -5.90
CA GLN A 50 1.61 -0.62 -6.73
C GLN A 50 2.11 0.76 -7.17
N THR A 51 1.99 1.06 -8.45
CA THR A 51 2.20 2.42 -8.95
C THR A 51 0.85 3.08 -9.19
N VAL A 52 0.68 4.28 -8.68
CA VAL A 52 -0.52 5.10 -8.87
C VAL A 52 -0.18 6.25 -9.80
N TYR A 53 -0.93 6.35 -10.87
CA TYR A 53 -0.85 7.45 -11.82
C TYR A 53 -2.04 8.38 -11.64
N LYS A 54 -1.84 9.62 -11.99
CA LYS A 54 -2.91 10.63 -12.06
C LYS A 54 -3.11 11.04 -13.50
N MET A 55 -4.35 11.07 -13.96
CA MET A 55 -4.67 11.56 -15.30
C MET A 55 -4.44 13.07 -15.35
N ASP A 56 -3.70 13.49 -16.37
CA ASP A 56 -3.48 14.88 -16.76
C ASP A 56 -3.86 15.01 -18.24
N GLY A 57 -5.10 15.41 -18.49
CA GLY A 57 -5.69 15.32 -19.81
C GLY A 57 -5.74 13.87 -20.32
N ASN A 58 -5.05 13.59 -21.42
CA ASN A 58 -4.95 12.24 -22.01
C ASN A 58 -3.65 11.52 -21.66
N THR A 59 -2.87 12.04 -20.71
CA THR A 59 -1.60 11.45 -20.30
C THR A 59 -1.64 10.96 -18.85
N LEU A 60 -0.82 9.97 -18.55
CA LEU A 60 -0.61 9.47 -17.19
C LEU A 60 0.62 10.15 -16.59
N ALA A 61 0.43 10.82 -15.45
CA ALA A 61 1.52 11.37 -14.65
C ALA A 61 1.79 10.48 -13.43
N ASN A 62 3.05 10.30 -13.07
CA ASN A 62 3.42 9.63 -11.83
C ASN A 62 2.83 10.39 -10.64
N TYR A 63 2.26 9.67 -9.66
CA TYR A 63 1.62 10.27 -8.49
C TYR A 63 2.14 9.66 -7.19
N MET A 64 1.86 8.37 -6.96
CA MET A 64 2.30 7.63 -5.78
C MET A 64 2.86 6.27 -6.17
N LYS A 65 3.73 5.74 -5.34
CA LYS A 65 4.21 4.37 -5.45
C LYS A 65 4.18 3.72 -4.07
N TYR A 66 3.74 2.47 -4.02
CA TYR A 66 3.72 1.66 -2.80
C TYR A 66 4.64 0.46 -2.96
N ASN A 67 5.41 0.16 -1.92
CA ASN A 67 6.21 -1.06 -1.82
C ASN A 67 5.73 -1.84 -0.59
N TYR A 68 5.48 -3.13 -0.75
CA TYR A 68 4.98 -4.00 0.31
C TYR A 68 6.01 -5.05 0.69
N LYS A 69 6.15 -5.31 1.99
CA LYS A 69 6.95 -6.42 2.53
C LYS A 69 6.06 -7.40 3.27
N TYR A 70 6.45 -8.66 3.24
CA TYR A 70 5.72 -9.77 3.84
C TYR A 70 6.65 -10.62 4.70
N ASP A 71 6.09 -11.30 5.69
CA ASP A 71 6.79 -12.31 6.49
C ASP A 71 6.69 -13.71 5.86
N ASP A 72 7.32 -14.69 6.51
CA ASP A 72 7.35 -16.08 6.06
C ASP A 72 5.95 -16.74 5.98
N GLN A 73 4.96 -16.14 6.60
CA GLN A 73 3.56 -16.57 6.57
C GLN A 73 2.73 -15.80 5.54
N ASN A 74 3.40 -15.05 4.66
CA ASN A 74 2.77 -14.20 3.65
C ASN A 74 1.81 -13.14 4.24
N ARG A 75 2.12 -12.66 5.45
CA ARG A 75 1.41 -11.53 6.06
C ARG A 75 2.19 -10.25 5.80
N MET A 76 1.50 -9.20 5.43
CA MET A 76 2.14 -7.90 5.18
C MET A 76 2.76 -7.36 6.48
N THR A 77 4.04 -7.03 6.45
CA THR A 77 4.77 -6.44 7.58
C THR A 77 5.06 -4.96 7.40
N GLU A 78 5.09 -4.49 6.16
CA GLU A 78 5.37 -3.08 5.87
C GLU A 78 4.69 -2.65 4.57
N SER A 79 4.15 -1.43 4.58
CA SER A 79 3.69 -0.72 3.40
C SER A 79 4.38 0.65 3.37
N GLU A 80 5.29 0.83 2.44
CA GLU A 80 5.98 2.11 2.22
C GLU A 80 5.33 2.86 1.07
N ALA A 81 5.07 4.15 1.25
CA ALA A 81 4.54 5.02 0.22
C ALA A 81 5.59 6.07 -0.19
N LEU A 82 5.75 6.24 -1.49
CA LEU A 82 6.60 7.25 -2.10
C LEU A 82 5.74 8.22 -2.91
N LYS A 83 6.12 9.48 -2.93
CA LYS A 83 5.52 10.52 -3.77
C LYS A 83 6.42 10.86 -4.94
N TRP A 84 5.80 11.12 -6.08
CA TRP A 84 6.52 11.65 -7.22
C TRP A 84 6.85 13.13 -7.03
N ASN A 85 8.10 13.49 -7.27
CA ASN A 85 8.57 14.87 -7.28
C ASN A 85 8.77 15.34 -8.73
N ASN A 86 7.86 16.15 -9.23
CA ASN A 86 7.88 16.66 -10.60
C ASN A 86 9.09 17.55 -10.90
N THR A 87 9.60 18.26 -9.90
CA THR A 87 10.74 19.16 -10.07
C THR A 87 12.04 18.39 -10.26
N LYS A 88 12.21 17.31 -9.48
CA LYS A 88 13.42 16.48 -9.49
C LYS A 88 13.31 15.26 -10.39
N ASN A 89 12.11 14.94 -10.89
CA ASN A 89 11.79 13.72 -11.63
C ASN A 89 12.24 12.44 -10.89
N THR A 90 11.96 12.38 -9.59
CA THR A 90 12.33 11.26 -8.72
C THR A 90 11.21 10.88 -7.76
N TRP A 91 11.22 9.63 -7.29
CA TRP A 91 10.42 9.19 -6.18
C TRP A 91 11.07 9.61 -4.87
N GLY A 92 10.28 10.19 -3.96
CA GLY A 92 10.72 10.55 -2.61
C GLY A 92 9.92 9.81 -1.55
N ASN A 93 10.54 9.44 -0.45
CA ASN A 93 9.88 8.82 0.68
C ASN A 93 8.79 9.75 1.24
N ASP A 94 7.63 9.19 1.61
CA ASP A 94 6.52 9.94 2.17
C ASP A 94 6.08 9.38 3.53
N MET A 95 5.71 8.12 3.57
CA MET A 95 5.22 7.47 4.77
C MET A 95 5.50 5.97 4.76
N CYS A 96 5.43 5.37 5.94
CA CYS A 96 5.55 3.93 6.11
C CYS A 96 4.59 3.45 7.19
N ILE A 97 3.88 2.36 6.91
CA ILE A 97 3.04 1.66 7.90
C ILE A 97 3.70 0.31 8.17
N ARG A 98 3.88 -0.03 9.45
CA ARG A 98 4.39 -1.34 9.88
C ARG A 98 3.31 -2.11 10.63
N TYR A 99 3.27 -3.40 10.38
CA TYR A 99 2.28 -4.33 10.93
C TYR A 99 3.01 -5.36 11.80
N ALA A 100 2.69 -5.41 13.09
CA ALA A 100 3.22 -6.39 14.05
C ALA A 100 2.11 -7.33 14.51
N TYR A 101 2.27 -8.62 14.27
CA TYR A 101 1.29 -9.64 14.59
C TYR A 101 1.62 -10.31 15.91
N GLN A 102 0.70 -10.28 16.87
CA GLN A 102 0.82 -10.94 18.17
C GLN A 102 -0.46 -11.73 18.47
N GLY A 103 -0.42 -13.06 18.27
CA GLY A 103 -1.57 -13.90 18.51
C GLY A 103 -2.80 -13.39 17.76
N LYS A 104 -3.84 -13.01 18.51
CA LYS A 104 -5.13 -12.54 17.95
C LYS A 104 -5.15 -11.07 17.55
N THR A 105 -4.04 -10.35 17.72
CA THR A 105 -4.00 -8.92 17.44
C THR A 105 -2.95 -8.57 16.38
N VAL A 106 -3.17 -7.49 15.68
CA VAL A 106 -2.19 -6.81 14.85
C VAL A 106 -2.09 -5.36 15.28
N THR A 107 -0.86 -4.90 15.51
CA THR A 107 -0.56 -3.51 15.80
C THR A 107 -0.06 -2.85 14.53
N THR A 108 -0.69 -1.76 14.14
CA THR A 108 -0.24 -0.91 13.03
C THR A 108 0.41 0.34 13.59
N THR A 109 1.62 0.62 13.14
CA THR A 109 2.36 1.84 13.48
C THR A 109 2.60 2.66 12.23
N TYR A 110 2.40 3.95 12.34
CA TYR A 110 2.53 4.91 11.24
C TYR A 110 3.79 5.74 11.40
N TYR A 111 4.55 5.89 10.32
CA TYR A 111 5.77 6.69 10.26
C TYR A 111 5.67 7.70 9.14
N LYS A 112 6.11 8.91 9.39
CA LYS A 112 6.23 9.97 8.39
C LYS A 112 7.69 10.21 8.05
N TRP A 113 7.99 10.40 6.77
CA TRP A 113 9.34 10.74 6.34
C TRP A 113 9.73 12.14 6.78
N ASN A 114 10.90 12.25 7.39
CA ASN A 114 11.51 13.54 7.74
C ASN A 114 12.72 13.77 6.83
N SER A 115 12.55 14.63 5.85
CA SER A 115 13.60 14.92 4.84
C SER A 115 14.84 15.60 5.41
N LYS A 116 14.70 16.35 6.51
CA LYS A 116 15.84 17.02 7.17
C LYS A 116 16.72 16.01 7.90
N LYS A 117 16.13 15.00 8.51
CA LYS A 117 16.85 13.96 9.24
C LYS A 117 17.20 12.75 8.37
N GLY A 118 16.54 12.58 7.21
CA GLY A 118 16.72 11.44 6.34
C GLY A 118 16.22 10.11 6.94
N GLU A 119 15.17 10.16 7.77
CA GLU A 119 14.62 8.99 8.46
C GLU A 119 13.09 9.06 8.61
N TYR A 120 12.47 7.91 8.85
CA TYR A 120 11.07 7.82 9.21
C TYR A 120 10.87 8.10 10.70
N ILE A 121 9.94 9.01 11.02
CA ILE A 121 9.59 9.39 12.40
C ILE A 121 8.23 8.80 12.74
N LEU A 122 8.16 8.09 13.88
CA LEU A 122 6.92 7.54 14.41
C LEU A 122 5.90 8.64 14.69
N VAL A 123 4.65 8.40 14.29
CA VAL A 123 3.48 9.23 14.60
C VAL A 123 2.63 8.46 15.64
N PRO A 124 2.87 8.64 16.95
CA PRO A 124 2.30 7.76 17.99
C PRO A 124 0.77 7.76 18.03
N GLU A 125 0.14 8.89 17.78
CA GLU A 125 -1.32 9.07 17.79
C GLU A 125 -2.04 8.28 16.69
N MET A 126 -1.30 7.79 15.69
CA MET A 126 -1.85 6.97 14.61
C MET A 126 -1.58 5.47 14.80
N THR A 127 -1.06 5.07 15.95
CA THR A 127 -0.91 3.65 16.29
C THR A 127 -2.27 3.05 16.59
N VAL A 128 -2.59 1.93 15.94
CA VAL A 128 -3.85 1.22 16.11
C VAL A 128 -3.60 -0.25 16.41
N ILE A 129 -4.32 -0.78 17.38
CA ILE A 129 -4.36 -2.22 17.68
C ILE A 129 -5.72 -2.74 17.27
N MET A 130 -5.75 -3.77 16.46
CA MET A 130 -6.98 -4.39 15.95
C MET A 130 -6.91 -5.91 16.00
N ASP A 131 -8.04 -6.56 15.82
CA ASP A 131 -8.07 -8.02 15.71
C ASP A 131 -7.32 -8.48 14.46
N ASN A 132 -6.58 -9.57 14.61
CA ASN A 132 -5.85 -10.16 13.49
C ASN A 132 -6.85 -10.83 12.52
N PRO A 133 -7.00 -10.32 11.29
CA PRO A 133 -7.97 -10.85 10.34
C PRO A 133 -7.65 -12.27 9.85
N ASN A 134 -6.46 -12.78 10.18
CA ASN A 134 -5.99 -14.10 9.77
C ASN A 134 -6.22 -15.17 10.87
N MET A 135 -6.93 -14.83 11.90
CA MET A 135 -7.22 -15.75 13.02
C MET A 135 -8.69 -15.96 13.26
#